data_81092efbbd3a47f758d5a087a3b8e3d0
#
_entry.id   81092efbbd3a47f758d5a087a3b8e3d0
#
_cell.length_a   1.000
_cell.length_b   1.000
_cell.length_c   1.000
_cell.angle_alpha   90.00
_cell.angle_beta   90.00
_cell.angle_gamma   90.00
#
_symmetry.space_group_name_H-M   'P 1'
#
loop_
_entity.id
_entity.type
_entity.pdbx_description
1 polymer ?
#
loop_
_entity_poly.entity_id
_entity_poly.type
_entity_poly.pdbx_seq_one_letter_code
_entity_poly.pdbx_strand_id
1 'polypeptide(L)'
;MITSDKEILTSVRGATIEFDTRPYNTKHPQSVFSVEESAIIDTEIAKLLSKNIIETTSHSPYEVISNIFIRPKKDGGHRLILNLKGLNEFVTYHHFKMETLQSIVRLVEKNCYMASLDLKDAYYTVGVNPSHRK
;
A
#
# COMPACT_ATOMS: atom_id res chain seq x y z
N MET A 1 2.59 -24.05 -14.24
CA MET A 1 2.96 -23.41 -12.97
C MET A 1 4.07 -22.42 -13.28
N ILE A 2 3.95 -21.15 -12.91
CA ILE A 2 4.93 -20.10 -13.24
C ILE A 2 6.09 -20.10 -12.21
N THR A 3 5.82 -20.44 -10.96
CA THR A 3 6.82 -20.53 -9.89
C THR A 3 6.41 -21.55 -8.83
N SER A 4 7.41 -22.14 -8.15
CA SER A 4 7.24 -22.95 -6.94
C SER A 4 7.72 -22.24 -5.68
N ASP A 5 8.16 -20.97 -5.82
CA ASP A 5 8.63 -20.15 -4.71
C ASP A 5 7.47 -19.87 -3.75
N LYS A 6 7.66 -20.26 -2.48
CA LYS A 6 6.62 -20.14 -1.45
C LYS A 6 6.31 -18.69 -1.08
N GLU A 7 7.32 -17.82 -1.08
CA GLU A 7 7.16 -16.40 -0.73
C GLU A 7 6.35 -15.68 -1.79
N ILE A 8 6.66 -15.93 -3.07
CA ILE A 8 5.89 -15.38 -4.20
C ILE A 8 4.45 -15.89 -4.15
N LEU A 9 4.24 -17.20 -3.94
CA LEU A 9 2.90 -17.78 -3.86
C LEU A 9 2.10 -17.24 -2.67
N THR A 10 2.74 -16.97 -1.54
CA THR A 10 2.11 -16.35 -0.36
C THR A 10 1.71 -14.91 -0.67
N SER A 11 2.59 -14.12 -1.29
CA SER A 11 2.31 -12.74 -1.67
C SER A 11 1.13 -12.63 -2.65
N VAL A 12 1.05 -13.54 -3.62
CA VAL A 12 -0.07 -13.59 -4.59
C VAL A 12 -1.41 -13.95 -3.92
N ARG A 13 -1.39 -14.75 -2.84
CA ARG A 13 -2.60 -15.11 -2.07
C ARG A 13 -3.07 -14.00 -1.14
N GLY A 14 -2.28 -12.98 -0.94
CA GLY A 14 -2.54 -11.85 -0.06
C GLY A 14 -1.48 -11.74 1.05
N ALA A 15 -0.84 -10.57 1.09
CA ALA A 15 0.17 -10.27 2.09
C ALA A 15 -0.44 -10.25 3.50
N THR A 16 0.21 -10.91 4.43
CA THR A 16 -0.10 -10.83 5.86
C THR A 16 0.73 -9.72 6.48
N ILE A 17 0.12 -8.97 7.38
CA ILE A 17 0.81 -7.94 8.16
C ILE A 17 1.14 -8.55 9.52
N GLU A 18 2.41 -8.62 9.86
CA GLU A 18 2.83 -9.09 11.19
C GLU A 18 2.82 -7.93 12.17
N PHE A 19 2.23 -8.16 13.32
CA PHE A 19 2.13 -7.17 14.40
C PHE A 19 2.83 -7.65 15.65
N ASP A 20 3.63 -6.78 16.28
CA ASP A 20 4.25 -7.06 17.59
C ASP A 20 3.20 -7.10 18.70
N THR A 21 2.18 -6.24 18.57
CA THR A 21 1.01 -6.21 19.44
C THR A 21 -0.23 -5.91 18.60
N ARG A 22 -1.39 -6.33 19.07
CA ARG A 22 -2.64 -6.08 18.35
C ARG A 22 -2.88 -4.56 18.20
N PRO A 23 -3.05 -4.07 16.96
CA PRO A 23 -3.33 -2.66 16.75
C PRO A 23 -4.69 -2.25 17.33
N TYR A 24 -4.79 -1.02 17.78
CA TYR A 24 -6.02 -0.40 18.28
C TYR A 24 -6.02 1.10 17.99
N ASN A 25 -7.21 1.65 17.88
CA ASN A 25 -7.35 3.10 17.77
C ASN A 25 -7.39 3.74 19.15
N THR A 26 -6.49 4.65 19.40
CA THR A 26 -6.51 5.50 20.62
C THR A 26 -7.42 6.71 20.46
N LYS A 27 -7.63 7.15 19.21
CA LYS A 27 -8.51 8.27 18.85
C LYS A 27 -9.10 8.02 17.48
N HIS A 28 -10.39 8.25 17.32
CA HIS A 28 -11.00 8.29 15.99
C HIS A 28 -10.50 9.53 15.25
N PRO A 29 -9.84 9.38 14.12
CA PRO A 29 -9.39 10.51 13.34
C PRO A 29 -10.59 11.29 12.81
N GLN A 30 -10.56 12.60 12.98
CA GLN A 30 -11.54 13.51 12.38
C GLN A 30 -10.83 14.34 11.32
N SER A 31 -11.13 14.07 10.08
CA SER A 31 -10.67 14.87 8.95
C SER A 31 -11.81 15.78 8.51
N VAL A 32 -11.55 17.07 8.45
CA VAL A 32 -12.48 18.07 7.91
C VAL A 32 -11.96 18.44 6.53
N PHE A 33 -12.80 18.30 5.51
CA PHE A 33 -12.48 18.60 4.13
C PHE A 33 -13.36 19.72 3.62
N SER A 34 -12.86 20.55 2.70
CA SER A 34 -13.67 21.49 1.94
C SER A 34 -14.61 20.73 0.99
N VAL A 35 -15.57 21.43 0.42
CA VAL A 35 -16.49 20.84 -0.57
C VAL A 35 -15.72 20.32 -1.79
N GLU A 36 -14.73 21.08 -2.25
CA GLU A 36 -13.86 20.71 -3.36
C GLU A 36 -13.01 19.48 -3.06
N GLU A 37 -12.40 19.45 -1.88
CA GLU A 37 -11.61 18.28 -1.44
C GLU A 37 -12.47 17.03 -1.31
N SER A 38 -13.67 17.15 -0.76
CA SER A 38 -14.61 16.03 -0.65
C SER A 38 -14.98 15.47 -2.01
N ALA A 39 -15.26 16.32 -3.02
CA ALA A 39 -15.56 15.87 -4.37
C ALA A 39 -14.38 15.13 -5.03
N ILE A 40 -13.14 15.57 -4.75
CA ILE A 40 -11.93 14.90 -5.22
C ILE A 40 -11.78 13.54 -4.56
N ILE A 41 -11.97 13.47 -3.22
CA ILE A 41 -11.89 12.23 -2.46
C ILE A 41 -12.91 11.22 -2.97
N ASP A 42 -14.16 11.61 -3.12
CA ASP A 42 -15.25 10.75 -3.63
C ASP A 42 -14.91 10.18 -5.00
N THR A 43 -14.36 11.04 -5.88
CA THR A 43 -13.91 10.60 -7.20
C THR A 43 -12.79 9.56 -7.13
N GLU A 44 -11.80 9.77 -6.28
CA GLU A 44 -10.68 8.82 -6.12
C GLU A 44 -11.14 7.52 -5.44
N ILE A 45 -12.02 7.58 -4.44
CA ILE A 45 -12.64 6.40 -3.82
C ILE A 45 -13.41 5.59 -4.87
N ALA A 46 -14.25 6.23 -5.69
CA ALA A 46 -14.98 5.56 -6.74
C ALA A 46 -14.07 4.84 -7.75
N LYS A 47 -12.93 5.45 -8.09
CA LYS A 47 -11.91 4.80 -8.94
C LYS A 47 -11.27 3.58 -8.28
N LEU A 48 -10.97 3.65 -6.98
CA LEU A 48 -10.38 2.54 -6.26
C LEU A 48 -11.37 1.37 -6.10
N LEU A 49 -12.64 1.68 -5.84
CA LEU A 49 -13.74 0.69 -5.79
C LEU A 49 -13.92 0.01 -7.15
N SER A 50 -13.96 0.79 -8.25
CA SER A 50 -14.15 0.24 -9.60
C SER A 50 -13.02 -0.69 -10.05
N LYS A 51 -11.81 -0.50 -9.48
CA LYS A 51 -10.64 -1.36 -9.71
C LYS A 51 -10.55 -2.52 -8.71
N ASN A 52 -11.49 -2.69 -7.78
CA ASN A 52 -11.44 -3.66 -6.69
C ASN A 52 -10.18 -3.55 -5.80
N ILE A 53 -9.62 -2.34 -5.68
CA ILE A 53 -8.46 -2.07 -4.82
C ILE A 53 -8.89 -1.92 -3.36
N ILE A 54 -10.07 -1.34 -3.14
CA ILE A 54 -10.72 -1.21 -1.84
C ILE A 54 -12.12 -1.82 -1.90
N GLU A 55 -12.66 -2.14 -0.74
CA GLU A 55 -14.02 -2.67 -0.59
C GLU A 55 -14.78 -1.89 0.50
N THR A 56 -16.10 -1.85 0.39
CA THR A 56 -16.95 -1.32 1.46
C THR A 56 -17.02 -2.32 2.60
N THR A 57 -16.97 -1.83 3.83
CA THR A 57 -17.07 -2.68 5.02
C THR A 57 -17.97 -2.03 6.08
N SER A 58 -18.46 -2.83 7.01
CA SER A 58 -19.15 -2.35 8.19
C SER A 58 -18.18 -2.16 9.35
N HIS A 59 -18.51 -1.26 10.27
CA HIS A 59 -17.73 -1.07 11.49
C HIS A 59 -17.58 -2.36 12.31
N SER A 60 -16.41 -2.55 12.86
CA SER A 60 -16.10 -3.64 13.77
C SER A 60 -15.32 -3.15 14.99
N PRO A 61 -15.39 -3.85 16.15
CA PRO A 61 -14.72 -3.41 17.38
C PRO A 61 -13.20 -3.30 17.31
N TYR A 62 -12.60 -3.87 16.28
CA TYR A 62 -11.14 -4.02 16.16
C TYR A 62 -10.58 -3.39 14.89
N GLU A 63 -11.39 -2.59 14.21
CA GLU A 63 -10.92 -1.87 13.02
C GLU A 63 -9.90 -0.78 13.38
N VAL A 64 -8.97 -0.53 12.49
CA VAL A 64 -8.04 0.59 12.58
C VAL A 64 -8.42 1.66 11.57
N ILE A 65 -8.92 2.79 12.07
CA ILE A 65 -9.31 3.92 11.23
C ILE A 65 -8.13 4.87 11.09
N SER A 66 -7.78 5.18 9.86
CA SER A 66 -6.68 6.08 9.53
C SER A 66 -7.17 7.31 8.77
N ASN A 67 -6.53 8.44 9.03
CA ASN A 67 -6.78 9.67 8.27
C ASN A 67 -6.34 9.52 6.81
N ILE A 68 -7.07 10.18 5.94
CA ILE A 68 -6.66 10.39 4.54
C ILE A 68 -6.37 11.86 4.29
N PHE A 69 -5.51 12.14 3.30
CA PHE A 69 -5.28 13.48 2.80
C PHE A 69 -4.96 13.46 1.31
N ILE A 70 -5.15 14.62 0.69
CA ILE A 70 -4.95 14.80 -0.74
C ILE A 70 -3.64 15.54 -0.97
N ARG A 71 -2.90 15.12 -1.98
CA ARG A 71 -1.73 15.85 -2.48
C ARG A 71 -1.84 16.02 -4.00
N PRO A 72 -1.58 17.23 -4.50
CA PRO A 72 -1.54 17.45 -5.93
C PRO A 72 -0.36 16.70 -6.55
N LYS A 73 -0.56 16.16 -7.74
CA LYS A 73 0.48 15.60 -8.59
C LYS A 73 1.02 16.68 -9.54
N LYS A 74 2.23 16.45 -10.05
CA LYS A 74 2.85 17.35 -11.04
C LYS A 74 2.08 17.43 -12.36
N ASP A 75 1.32 16.41 -12.69
CA ASP A 75 0.48 16.29 -13.89
C ASP A 75 -0.92 16.91 -13.75
N GLY A 76 -1.17 17.63 -12.66
CA GLY A 76 -2.46 18.28 -12.37
C GLY A 76 -3.52 17.38 -11.74
N GLY A 77 -3.22 16.08 -11.56
CA GLY A 77 -4.08 15.15 -10.84
C GLY A 77 -3.92 15.23 -9.32
N HIS A 78 -4.64 14.40 -8.60
CA HIS A 78 -4.56 14.27 -7.14
C HIS A 78 -4.12 12.87 -6.73
N ARG A 79 -3.47 12.81 -5.56
CA ARG A 79 -3.09 11.56 -4.92
C ARG A 79 -3.77 11.50 -3.57
N LEU A 80 -4.59 10.48 -3.36
CA LEU A 80 -5.13 10.16 -2.04
C LEU A 80 -4.05 9.42 -1.24
N ILE A 81 -3.78 9.89 -0.06
CA ILE A 81 -2.76 9.31 0.84
C ILE A 81 -3.46 8.86 2.11
N LEU A 82 -3.29 7.59 2.45
CA LEU A 82 -3.72 7.01 3.70
C LEU A 82 -2.60 7.15 4.74
N ASN A 83 -2.90 7.76 5.89
CA ASN A 83 -1.93 7.92 6.96
C ASN A 83 -1.87 6.67 7.85
N LEU A 84 -0.97 5.79 7.55
CA LEU A 84 -0.76 4.55 8.32
C LEU A 84 0.27 4.69 9.45
N LYS A 85 0.69 5.92 9.81
CA LYS A 85 1.73 6.11 10.81
C LYS A 85 1.38 5.45 12.15
N GLY A 86 0.15 5.61 12.63
CA GLY A 86 -0.31 4.98 13.87
C GLY A 86 -0.36 3.46 13.77
N LEU A 87 -0.80 2.90 12.64
CA LEU A 87 -0.79 1.46 12.40
C LEU A 87 0.63 0.90 12.37
N ASN A 88 1.55 1.63 11.73
CA ASN A 88 2.95 1.20 11.58
C ASN A 88 3.70 1.10 12.92
N GLU A 89 3.21 1.71 14.00
CA GLU A 89 3.77 1.56 15.34
C GLU A 89 3.55 0.15 15.92
N PHE A 90 2.60 -0.60 15.39
CA PHE A 90 2.28 -1.97 15.80
C PHE A 90 2.87 -3.03 14.86
N VAL A 91 3.31 -2.63 13.66
CA VAL A 91 3.82 -3.55 12.64
C VAL A 91 5.23 -4.00 13.02
N THR A 92 5.45 -5.31 12.99
CA THR A 92 6.77 -5.90 13.21
C THR A 92 7.78 -5.38 12.19
N TYR A 93 8.88 -4.83 12.69
CA TYR A 93 9.90 -4.26 11.81
C TYR A 93 10.79 -5.36 11.24
N HIS A 94 10.74 -5.53 9.91
CA HIS A 94 11.66 -6.37 9.18
C HIS A 94 12.73 -5.52 8.49
N HIS A 95 13.98 -5.76 8.82
CA HIS A 95 15.08 -5.07 8.15
C HIS A 95 15.19 -5.54 6.70
N PHE A 96 14.92 -4.62 5.78
CA PHE A 96 15.10 -4.86 4.35
C PHE A 96 16.17 -3.93 3.80
N LYS A 97 17.17 -4.49 3.13
CA LYS A 97 18.24 -3.73 2.47
C LYS A 97 17.99 -3.75 0.96
N MET A 98 17.68 -2.58 0.41
CA MET A 98 17.60 -2.43 -1.04
C MET A 98 18.98 -2.54 -1.68
N GLU A 99 19.04 -3.11 -2.86
CA GLU A 99 20.26 -3.13 -3.67
C GLU A 99 20.72 -1.70 -3.97
N THR A 100 22.02 -1.47 -3.78
CA THR A 100 22.63 -0.18 -4.06
C THR A 100 23.16 -0.15 -5.50
N LEU A 101 23.40 1.06 -6.02
CA LEU A 101 24.06 1.21 -7.32
C LEU A 101 25.41 0.45 -7.37
N GLN A 102 26.15 0.43 -6.26
CA GLN A 102 27.41 -0.31 -6.16
C GLN A 102 27.23 -1.81 -6.28
N SER A 103 26.15 -2.37 -5.71
CA SER A 103 25.80 -3.78 -5.87
C SER A 103 25.50 -4.10 -7.34
N ILE A 104 24.71 -3.23 -7.98
CA ILE A 104 24.32 -3.39 -9.38
C ILE A 104 25.54 -3.33 -10.29
N VAL A 105 26.44 -2.37 -10.10
CA VAL A 105 27.68 -2.24 -10.91
C VAL A 105 28.55 -3.49 -10.86
N ARG A 106 28.55 -4.23 -9.75
CA ARG A 106 29.28 -5.50 -9.63
C ARG A 106 28.64 -6.66 -10.38
N LEU A 107 27.35 -6.56 -10.69
CA LEU A 107 26.60 -7.59 -11.43
C LEU A 107 26.60 -7.34 -12.94
N VAL A 108 26.92 -6.11 -13.38
CA VAL A 108 26.88 -5.71 -14.79
C VAL A 108 28.24 -6.02 -15.44
N GLU A 109 28.21 -6.80 -16.49
CA GLU A 109 29.40 -7.11 -17.33
C GLU A 109 29.41 -6.25 -18.60
N LYS A 110 30.59 -6.12 -19.21
CA LYS A 110 30.74 -5.41 -20.50
C LYS A 110 29.91 -6.12 -21.58
N ASN A 111 29.08 -5.34 -22.29
CA ASN A 111 28.19 -5.82 -23.36
C ASN A 111 27.01 -6.71 -22.84
N CYS A 112 26.67 -6.71 -21.59
CA CYS A 112 25.46 -7.40 -21.12
C CYS A 112 24.18 -6.69 -21.62
N TYR A 113 23.14 -7.47 -21.84
CA TYR A 113 21.80 -6.93 -22.10
C TYR A 113 21.19 -6.42 -20.81
N MET A 114 20.53 -5.26 -20.88
CA MET A 114 19.81 -4.67 -19.76
C MET A 114 18.37 -4.37 -20.19
N ALA A 115 17.44 -4.50 -19.26
CA ALA A 115 16.04 -4.12 -19.43
C ALA A 115 15.57 -3.32 -18.21
N SER A 116 14.70 -2.36 -18.44
CA SER A 116 13.99 -1.65 -17.38
C SER A 116 12.53 -2.07 -17.38
N LEU A 117 12.02 -2.43 -16.20
CA LEU A 117 10.63 -2.78 -16.00
C LEU A 117 10.02 -1.82 -15.00
N ASP A 118 8.97 -1.10 -15.40
CA ASP A 118 8.17 -0.25 -14.52
C ASP A 118 6.76 -0.82 -14.40
N LEU A 119 6.32 -1.06 -13.16
CA LEU A 119 5.00 -1.62 -12.88
C LEU A 119 4.01 -0.48 -12.61
N LYS A 120 3.04 -0.34 -13.49
CA LYS A 120 1.92 0.58 -13.25
C LYS A 120 1.11 0.12 -12.04
N ASP A 121 0.83 1.05 -11.14
CA ASP A 121 0.02 0.79 -9.92
C ASP A 121 0.60 -0.36 -9.05
N ALA A 122 1.93 -0.50 -9.00
CA ALA A 122 2.64 -1.63 -8.38
C ALA A 122 2.14 -1.98 -6.95
N TYR A 123 1.85 -0.97 -6.13
CA TYR A 123 1.36 -1.18 -4.76
C TYR A 123 -0.01 -1.86 -4.68
N TYR A 124 -0.80 -1.81 -5.76
CA TYR A 124 -2.12 -2.43 -5.81
C TYR A 124 -2.11 -3.84 -6.40
N THR A 125 -0.94 -4.34 -6.82
CA THR A 125 -0.83 -5.67 -7.42
C THR A 125 -0.81 -6.78 -6.38
N VAL A 126 -0.46 -6.47 -5.14
CA VAL A 126 -0.45 -7.41 -4.02
C VAL A 126 -1.60 -7.06 -3.08
N GLY A 127 -2.60 -7.93 -3.01
CA GLY A 127 -3.73 -7.77 -2.11
C GLY A 127 -3.34 -8.02 -0.65
N VAL A 128 -4.05 -7.40 0.28
CA VAL A 128 -3.93 -7.71 1.71
C VAL A 128 -4.77 -8.95 2.03
N ASN A 129 -4.25 -9.83 2.86
CA ASN A 129 -4.96 -11.01 3.32
C ASN A 129 -6.30 -10.60 3.94
N PRO A 130 -7.43 -11.29 3.64
CA PRO A 130 -8.75 -10.93 4.15
C PRO A 130 -8.84 -10.80 5.67
N SER A 131 -8.04 -11.58 6.42
CA SER A 131 -7.99 -11.49 7.90
C SER A 131 -7.37 -10.19 8.43
N HIS A 132 -6.72 -9.41 7.57
CA HIS A 132 -6.02 -8.15 7.90
C HIS A 132 -6.64 -6.91 7.24
N ARG A 133 -7.83 -7.04 6.65
CA ARG A 133 -8.49 -5.93 5.92
C ARG A 133 -9.33 -5.01 6.80
N LYS A 134 -9.38 -5.27 8.11
CA LYS A 134 -10.18 -4.50 9.07
C LYS A 134 -9.32 -3.99 10.21
#